data_7ff1bef3403f9a30d8d696173731388c
#
_entry.id   7ff1bef3403f9a30d8d696173731388c
#
_cell.length_a   1.000
_cell.length_b   1.000
_cell.length_c   1.000
_cell.angle_alpha   90.00
_cell.angle_beta   90.00
_cell.angle_gamma   90.00
#
_symmetry.space_group_name_H-M   'P 1'
#
loop_
_entity.id
_entity.type
_entity.pdbx_description
1 polymer ?
#
loop_
_entity_poly.entity_id
_entity_poly.type
_entity_poly.pdbx_seq_one_letter_code
_entity_poly.pdbx_strand_id
1 'polypeptide(L)'
;MKLRTWIPTPNFFMTIGLNAFLIVAGLLFAIGMLGVTLRRNTLVMFMSLELMLNAVNLALVAFSRFNGTMDGNLFVFFIITVAAAEVAVGLAIIVALFRRRQSVMVDQLNALSS
;
A
#
# COMPACT_ATOMS: atom_id res chain seq x y z
N MET A 1 38.54 8.60 -22.85
CA MET A 1 38.69 8.73 -21.38
C MET A 1 38.23 10.06 -20.84
N LYS A 2 38.44 11.15 -21.59
CA LYS A 2 37.96 12.48 -21.17
C LYS A 2 36.44 12.63 -21.22
N LEU A 3 35.73 11.73 -21.88
CA LEU A 3 34.28 11.74 -21.96
C LEU A 3 33.62 11.45 -20.63
N ARG A 4 34.35 10.86 -19.68
CA ARG A 4 33.79 10.54 -18.34
C ARG A 4 33.80 11.72 -17.38
N THR A 5 34.52 12.81 -17.69
CA THR A 5 34.69 13.92 -16.76
C THR A 5 33.48 14.85 -16.69
N TRP A 6 32.66 14.87 -17.73
CA TRP A 6 31.45 15.69 -17.76
C TRP A 6 30.17 14.90 -17.65
N ILE A 7 30.25 13.56 -17.64
CA ILE A 7 29.10 12.71 -17.30
C ILE A 7 28.99 12.73 -15.77
N PRO A 8 27.87 13.22 -15.22
CA PRO A 8 27.68 13.20 -13.77
C PRO A 8 27.90 11.78 -13.27
N THR A 9 28.60 11.65 -12.13
CA THR A 9 28.86 10.35 -11.55
C THR A 9 27.55 9.60 -11.38
N PRO A 10 27.47 8.30 -11.76
CA PRO A 10 26.23 7.53 -11.59
C PRO A 10 25.66 7.62 -10.19
N ASN A 11 26.53 7.80 -9.19
CA ASN A 11 26.17 7.92 -7.79
C ASN A 11 25.32 9.16 -7.49
N PHE A 12 25.57 10.26 -8.18
CA PHE A 12 24.81 11.50 -7.97
C PHE A 12 23.34 11.32 -8.36
N PHE A 13 23.07 10.81 -9.56
CA PHE A 13 21.72 10.56 -10.02
C PHE A 13 21.04 9.44 -9.24
N MET A 14 21.78 8.40 -8.90
CA MET A 14 21.25 7.30 -8.09
C MET A 14 20.86 7.77 -6.71
N THR A 15 21.69 8.62 -6.10
CA THR A 15 21.41 9.15 -4.75
C THR A 15 20.18 10.05 -4.77
N ILE A 16 20.06 10.95 -5.75
CA ILE A 16 18.87 11.81 -5.89
C ILE A 16 17.65 10.96 -6.20
N GLY A 17 17.76 10.00 -7.12
CA GLY A 17 16.66 9.11 -7.46
C GLY A 17 16.19 8.29 -6.27
N LEU A 18 17.12 7.71 -5.53
CA LEU A 18 16.80 6.94 -4.32
C LEU A 18 16.12 7.81 -3.28
N ASN A 19 16.67 8.98 -2.99
CA ASN A 19 16.10 9.89 -2.01
C ASN A 19 14.69 10.33 -2.40
N ALA A 20 14.47 10.65 -3.68
CA ALA A 20 13.16 11.03 -4.18
C ALA A 20 12.15 9.90 -3.99
N PHE A 21 12.51 8.68 -4.35
CA PHE A 21 11.63 7.52 -4.17
C PHE A 21 11.34 7.24 -2.70
N LEU A 22 12.34 7.37 -1.83
CA LEU A 22 12.14 7.16 -0.40
C LEU A 22 11.28 8.24 0.23
N ILE A 23 11.40 9.48 -0.20
CA ILE A 23 10.55 10.59 0.27
C ILE A 23 9.09 10.31 -0.12
N VAL A 24 8.85 9.95 -1.37
CA VAL A 24 7.50 9.60 -1.84
C VAL A 24 6.95 8.41 -1.07
N ALA A 25 7.75 7.36 -0.89
CA ALA A 25 7.35 6.19 -0.11
C ALA A 25 7.00 6.57 1.32
N GLY A 26 7.81 7.40 1.96
CA GLY A 26 7.56 7.90 3.32
C GLY A 26 6.26 8.69 3.43
N LEU A 27 6.00 9.57 2.46
CA LEU A 27 4.75 10.35 2.42
C LEU A 27 3.53 9.45 2.23
N LEU A 28 3.60 8.48 1.32
CA LEU A 28 2.52 7.53 1.10
C LEU A 28 2.23 6.71 2.35
N PHE A 29 3.29 6.24 3.01
CA PHE A 29 3.16 5.49 4.25
C PHE A 29 2.52 6.33 5.36
N ALA A 30 2.96 7.58 5.51
CA ALA A 30 2.41 8.50 6.49
C ALA A 30 0.93 8.78 6.24
N ILE A 31 0.53 9.01 4.98
CA ILE A 31 -0.87 9.22 4.60
C ILE A 31 -1.70 7.98 4.90
N GLY A 32 -1.18 6.80 4.56
CA GLY A 32 -1.84 5.53 4.87
C GLY A 32 -2.03 5.34 6.37
N MET A 33 -1.00 5.64 7.16
CA MET A 33 -1.06 5.54 8.62
C MET A 33 -2.11 6.50 9.20
N LEU A 34 -2.17 7.72 8.71
CA LEU A 34 -3.21 8.67 9.11
C LEU A 34 -4.61 8.15 8.77
N GLY A 35 -4.78 7.56 7.60
CA GLY A 35 -6.06 6.98 7.21
C GLY A 35 -6.51 5.87 8.14
N VAL A 36 -5.60 4.98 8.53
CA VAL A 36 -5.90 3.88 9.46
C VAL A 36 -6.27 4.43 10.84
N THR A 37 -5.55 5.43 11.32
CA THR A 37 -5.74 5.92 12.70
C THR A 37 -6.91 6.88 12.83
N LEU A 38 -7.21 7.67 11.80
CA LEU A 38 -8.22 8.73 11.89
C LEU A 38 -9.61 8.29 11.41
N ARG A 39 -9.70 7.28 10.58
CA ARG A 39 -10.97 6.84 9.99
C ARG A 39 -11.44 5.54 10.62
N ARG A 40 -12.75 5.49 10.92
CA ARG A 40 -13.39 4.30 11.48
C ARG A 40 -14.05 3.41 10.42
N ASN A 41 -14.15 3.91 9.19
CA ASN A 41 -14.74 3.16 8.09
C ASN A 41 -13.81 2.01 7.69
N THR A 42 -14.32 0.79 7.72
CA THR A 42 -13.55 -0.42 7.40
C THR A 42 -12.96 -0.36 5.99
N LEU A 43 -13.72 0.13 5.02
CA LEU A 43 -13.25 0.26 3.63
C LEU A 43 -12.07 1.22 3.54
N VAL A 44 -12.15 2.37 4.21
CA VAL A 44 -11.06 3.34 4.25
C VAL A 44 -9.83 2.75 4.94
N MET A 45 -10.02 1.96 6.00
CA MET A 45 -8.91 1.27 6.68
C MET A 45 -8.18 0.31 5.73
N PHE A 46 -8.91 -0.48 4.95
CA PHE A 46 -8.30 -1.39 3.97
C PHE A 46 -7.57 -0.63 2.87
N MET A 47 -8.16 0.45 2.36
CA MET A 47 -7.51 1.30 1.36
C MET A 47 -6.23 1.93 1.92
N SER A 48 -6.24 2.33 3.17
CA SER A 48 -5.07 2.91 3.84
C SER A 48 -3.96 1.89 4.03
N LEU A 49 -4.31 0.67 4.42
CA LEU A 49 -3.35 -0.44 4.52
C LEU A 49 -2.74 -0.76 3.16
N GLU A 50 -3.54 -0.77 2.11
CA GLU A 50 -3.07 -0.95 0.74
C GLU A 50 -2.05 0.13 0.36
N LEU A 51 -2.35 1.38 0.70
CA LEU A 51 -1.44 2.50 0.46
C LEU A 51 -0.12 2.32 1.20
N MET A 52 -0.17 1.87 2.45
CA MET A 52 1.03 1.58 3.23
C MET A 52 1.86 0.45 2.62
N LEU A 53 1.21 -0.61 2.15
CA LEU A 53 1.90 -1.72 1.47
C LEU A 53 2.55 -1.26 0.17
N ASN A 54 1.87 -0.41 -0.59
CA ASN A 54 2.44 0.17 -1.80
C ASN A 54 3.65 1.05 -1.51
N ALA A 55 3.62 1.78 -0.40
CA ALA A 55 4.77 2.58 0.05
C ALA A 55 5.98 1.70 0.35
N VAL A 56 5.78 0.58 1.03
CA VAL A 56 6.83 -0.39 1.32
C VAL A 56 7.37 -1.00 0.02
N ASN A 57 6.49 -1.34 -0.92
CA ASN A 57 6.89 -1.85 -2.23
C ASN A 57 7.79 -0.87 -2.98
N LEU A 58 7.40 0.39 -2.98
CA LEU A 58 8.17 1.44 -3.64
C LEU A 58 9.56 1.57 -3.02
N ALA A 59 9.66 1.53 -1.70
CA ALA A 59 10.93 1.59 -0.99
C ALA A 59 11.81 0.37 -1.32
N LEU A 60 11.24 -0.84 -1.35
CA LEU A 60 11.98 -2.06 -1.66
C LEU A 60 12.51 -2.06 -3.09
N VAL A 61 11.70 -1.61 -4.05
CA VAL A 61 12.13 -1.50 -5.45
C VAL A 61 13.25 -0.47 -5.57
N ALA A 62 13.15 0.66 -4.87
CA ALA A 62 14.17 1.70 -4.89
C ALA A 62 15.50 1.17 -4.33
N PHE A 63 15.47 0.47 -3.20
CA PHE A 63 16.67 -0.12 -2.62
C PHE A 63 17.27 -1.21 -3.51
N SER A 64 16.43 -2.05 -4.10
CA SER A 64 16.87 -3.10 -5.02
C SER A 64 17.58 -2.50 -6.22
N ARG A 65 17.03 -1.46 -6.79
CA ARG A 65 17.62 -0.77 -7.94
C ARG A 65 18.94 -0.10 -7.56
N PHE A 66 19.01 0.52 -6.38
CA PHE A 66 20.22 1.16 -5.89
C PHE A 66 21.34 0.14 -5.67
N ASN A 67 21.03 -1.01 -5.09
CA ASN A 67 22.01 -2.06 -4.82
C ASN A 67 22.31 -2.92 -6.04
N GLY A 68 21.54 -2.80 -7.12
CA GLY A 68 21.71 -3.61 -8.32
C GLY A 68 21.38 -5.09 -8.10
N THR A 69 20.54 -5.39 -7.12
CA THR A 69 20.13 -6.76 -6.80
C THR A 69 18.67 -7.00 -7.16
N MET A 70 18.28 -8.26 -7.27
CA MET A 70 16.89 -8.65 -7.50
C MET A 70 16.15 -9.01 -6.21
N ASP A 71 16.82 -8.96 -5.08
CA ASP A 71 16.26 -9.39 -3.81
C ASP A 71 15.04 -8.55 -3.41
N GLY A 72 15.12 -7.23 -3.61
CA GLY A 72 14.00 -6.34 -3.34
C GLY A 72 12.78 -6.63 -4.21
N ASN A 73 13.00 -7.00 -5.48
CA ASN A 73 11.93 -7.36 -6.39
C ASN A 73 11.22 -8.64 -5.97
N LEU A 74 11.98 -9.60 -5.45
CA LEU A 74 11.42 -10.84 -4.90
C LEU A 74 10.52 -10.54 -3.70
N PHE A 75 10.98 -9.69 -2.79
CA PHE A 75 10.17 -9.25 -1.65
C PHE A 75 8.90 -8.52 -2.10
N VAL A 76 8.99 -7.66 -3.11
CA VAL A 76 7.83 -6.98 -3.69
C VAL A 76 6.81 -7.99 -4.20
N PHE A 77 7.27 -9.05 -4.86
CA PHE A 77 6.38 -10.11 -5.34
C PHE A 77 5.61 -10.75 -4.19
N PHE A 78 6.28 -11.08 -3.09
CA PHE A 78 5.63 -11.62 -1.91
C PHE A 78 4.64 -10.64 -1.30
N ILE A 79 5.01 -9.38 -1.20
CA ILE A 79 4.14 -8.34 -0.63
C ILE A 79 2.90 -8.13 -1.49
N ILE A 80 3.03 -8.15 -2.81
CA ILE A 80 1.87 -8.06 -3.71
C ILE A 80 0.92 -9.24 -3.49
N THR A 81 1.47 -10.44 -3.34
CA THR A 81 0.66 -11.64 -3.08
C THR A 81 -0.09 -11.52 -1.75
N VAL A 82 0.59 -11.07 -0.70
CA VAL A 82 -0.02 -10.84 0.61
C VAL A 82 -1.09 -9.76 0.53
N ALA A 83 -0.80 -8.66 -0.16
CA ALA A 83 -1.74 -7.55 -0.34
C ALA A 83 -3.01 -8.02 -1.07
N ALA A 84 -2.85 -8.80 -2.13
CA ALA A 84 -3.98 -9.34 -2.88
C ALA A 84 -4.84 -10.26 -2.00
N ALA A 85 -4.20 -11.13 -1.22
CA ALA A 85 -4.91 -12.01 -0.28
C ALA A 85 -5.64 -11.20 0.81
N GLU A 86 -5.01 -10.16 1.33
CA GLU A 86 -5.60 -9.29 2.36
C GLU A 86 -6.83 -8.56 1.82
N VAL A 87 -6.75 -8.02 0.61
CA VAL A 87 -7.89 -7.35 -0.04
C VAL A 87 -9.04 -8.34 -0.26
N ALA A 88 -8.74 -9.54 -0.74
CA ALA A 88 -9.76 -10.56 -0.97
C ALA A 88 -10.49 -10.93 0.32
N VAL A 89 -9.75 -11.19 1.39
CA VAL A 89 -10.32 -11.50 2.71
C VAL A 89 -11.08 -10.30 3.27
N GLY A 90 -10.50 -9.11 3.16
CA GLY A 90 -11.12 -7.88 3.63
C GLY A 90 -12.45 -7.59 2.93
N LEU A 91 -12.49 -7.73 1.61
CA LEU A 91 -13.73 -7.56 0.85
C LEU A 91 -14.77 -8.61 1.23
N ALA A 92 -14.37 -9.85 1.45
CA ALA A 92 -15.26 -10.91 1.91
C ALA A 92 -15.89 -10.56 3.25
N ILE A 93 -15.09 -10.06 4.18
CA ILE A 93 -15.57 -9.63 5.50
C ILE A 93 -16.55 -8.46 5.37
N ILE A 94 -16.21 -7.46 4.53
CA ILE A 94 -17.07 -6.29 4.31
C ILE A 94 -18.42 -6.73 3.72
N VAL A 95 -18.41 -7.61 2.74
CA VAL A 95 -19.64 -8.13 2.11
C VAL A 95 -20.47 -8.90 3.14
N ALA A 96 -19.84 -9.74 3.95
CA ALA A 96 -20.53 -10.50 4.97
C ALA A 96 -21.17 -9.58 6.01
N LEU A 97 -20.46 -8.57 6.47
CA LEU A 97 -20.99 -7.58 7.41
C LEU A 97 -22.15 -6.79 6.81
N PHE A 98 -22.04 -6.39 5.56
CA PHE A 98 -23.09 -5.65 4.86
C PHE A 98 -24.35 -6.48 4.74
N ARG A 99 -24.24 -7.74 4.35
CA ARG A 99 -25.39 -8.66 4.25
C ARG A 99 -26.06 -8.87 5.60
N ARG A 100 -25.28 -9.03 6.65
CA ARG A 100 -25.80 -9.16 8.01
C ARG A 100 -26.56 -7.93 8.44
N ARG A 101 -26.03 -6.74 8.12
CA ARG A 101 -26.68 -5.46 8.44
C ARG A 101 -28.01 -5.31 7.73
N GLN A 102 -28.08 -5.67 6.45
CA GLN A 102 -29.32 -5.66 5.68
C GLN A 102 -30.36 -6.60 6.29
N SER A 103 -29.95 -7.80 6.67
CA SER A 103 -30.81 -8.79 7.29
C SER A 103 -31.40 -8.27 8.59
N VAL A 104 -30.59 -7.65 9.44
CA VAL A 104 -31.05 -7.04 10.69
C VAL A 104 -32.04 -5.91 10.43
N MET A 105 -31.77 -5.05 9.44
CA MET A 105 -32.67 -3.95 9.06
C MET A 105 -34.02 -4.46 8.59
N VAL A 106 -34.04 -5.50 7.77
CA VAL A 106 -35.29 -6.11 7.29
C VAL A 106 -36.08 -6.67 8.44
N ASP A 107 -35.42 -7.36 9.37
CA ASP A 107 -36.08 -7.93 10.57
C ASP A 107 -36.67 -6.82 11.45
N GLN A 108 -35.97 -5.71 11.62
CA GLN A 108 -36.45 -4.56 12.36
C GLN A 108 -37.68 -3.94 11.70
N LEU A 109 -37.64 -3.79 10.37
CA LEU A 109 -38.78 -3.25 9.63
C LEU A 109 -40.02 -4.17 9.73
N ASN A 110 -39.81 -5.48 9.65
CA ASN A 110 -40.87 -6.46 9.81
C ASN A 110 -41.48 -6.40 11.22
N ALA A 111 -40.66 -6.22 12.24
CA ALA A 111 -41.11 -6.05 13.61
C ALA A 111 -41.97 -4.79 13.78
N LEU A 112 -41.60 -3.70 13.10
CA LEU A 112 -42.36 -2.45 13.14
C LEU A 112 -43.67 -2.53 12.38
N SER A 113 -43.76 -3.35 11.33
CA SER A 113 -44.97 -3.49 10.52
C SER A 113 -46.01 -4.43 11.11
N SER A 114 -45.59 -5.27 12.04
CA SER A 114 -46.52 -6.14 12.75
C SER A 114 -47.06 -5.49 14.02
#